data_298f9b4c96d08441d9ffdd6a43c67eb8
#
_entry.id   298f9b4c96d08441d9ffdd6a43c67eb8
#
_cell.length_a   1.000
_cell.length_b   1.000
_cell.length_c   1.000
_cell.angle_alpha   90.00
_cell.angle_beta   90.00
_cell.angle_gamma   90.00
#
_symmetry.space_group_name_H-M   'P 1'
#
loop_
_entity.id
_entity.type
_entity.pdbx_description
1 polymer ?
#
loop_
_entity_poly.entity_id
_entity_poly.type
_entity_poly.pdbx_seq_one_letter_code
_entity_poly.pdbx_strand_id
1 'polypeptide(L)'
;MACLELDGVGAEGDRGAAAVKDVSLRVRGGEIVAVAGVAGNGQRELAETIAGMRTPTAGTIRVEGRELQGGDPREAIGTGVAYIPEDRLGTGVAPSLSIASNVVLKSYRKPPASRGPLLQVRRIRKLAESLMQRYDVRASGPDVPARNLSGGNLQKVVLAREFSGKPVVLVAASPTRGLDVAGIEVVHAYLREAADRGVGVLLLSEDLDEILALADRIVVMYEGAVAGERDAETATVEELGLLMAGGEETH
;
A
#
# COMPACT_ATOMS: atom_id res chain seq x y z
N MET A 1 -5.08 2.26 -19.50
CA MET A 1 -5.49 3.56 -18.94
C MET A 1 -4.86 3.67 -17.57
N ALA A 2 -4.30 4.83 -17.18
CA ALA A 2 -3.72 5.00 -15.85
C ALA A 2 -4.83 4.97 -14.80
N CYS A 3 -4.63 4.18 -13.74
CA CYS A 3 -5.54 4.13 -12.60
C CYS A 3 -5.06 5.03 -11.45
N LEU A 4 -3.74 5.36 -11.39
CA LEU A 4 -3.14 6.35 -10.51
C LEU A 4 -2.25 7.27 -11.34
N GLU A 5 -2.39 8.58 -11.14
CA GLU A 5 -1.52 9.60 -11.72
C GLU A 5 -1.10 10.58 -10.63
N LEU A 6 0.21 10.80 -10.53
CA LEU A 6 0.83 11.83 -9.73
C LEU A 6 1.45 12.85 -10.68
N ASP A 7 1.23 14.14 -10.45
CA ASP A 7 1.72 15.23 -11.26
C ASP A 7 2.28 16.32 -10.34
N GLY A 8 3.61 16.40 -10.27
CA GLY A 8 4.34 17.38 -9.46
C GLY A 8 4.08 17.28 -7.95
N VAL A 9 3.83 16.08 -7.41
CA VAL A 9 3.42 15.92 -6.02
C VAL A 9 4.56 16.25 -5.07
N GLY A 10 4.27 17.15 -4.12
CA GLY A 10 5.10 17.47 -2.97
C GLY A 10 4.41 17.12 -1.65
N ALA A 11 5.18 16.74 -0.64
CA ALA A 11 4.68 16.53 0.71
C ALA A 11 5.75 16.79 1.76
N GLU A 12 5.32 17.25 2.95
CA GLU A 12 6.19 17.42 4.10
C GLU A 12 6.28 16.13 4.92
N GLY A 13 7.45 15.90 5.51
CA GLY A 13 7.67 14.86 6.51
C GLY A 13 7.16 15.28 7.90
N ASP A 14 7.30 14.39 8.87
CA ASP A 14 6.79 14.58 10.25
C ASP A 14 7.42 15.79 10.99
N ARG A 15 8.56 16.29 10.50
CA ARG A 15 9.28 17.46 11.05
C ARG A 15 9.07 18.75 10.25
N GLY A 16 8.13 18.77 9.31
CA GLY A 16 7.85 19.94 8.46
C GLY A 16 8.88 20.21 7.36
N ALA A 17 9.86 19.34 7.16
CA ALA A 17 10.77 19.41 6.03
C ALA A 17 10.14 18.74 4.79
N ALA A 18 10.44 19.26 3.59
CA ALA A 18 10.00 18.64 2.34
C ALA A 18 10.59 17.24 2.20
N ALA A 19 9.72 16.21 2.27
CA ALA A 19 10.07 14.80 2.16
C ALA A 19 9.78 14.23 0.76
N VAL A 20 8.80 14.80 0.06
CA VAL A 20 8.47 14.48 -1.34
C VAL A 20 8.55 15.77 -2.14
N LYS A 21 9.27 15.74 -3.28
CA LYS A 21 9.61 16.92 -4.07
C LYS A 21 9.32 16.62 -5.54
N ASP A 22 8.28 17.24 -6.08
CA ASP A 22 7.96 17.23 -7.53
C ASP A 22 7.87 15.82 -8.14
N VAL A 23 7.23 14.88 -7.40
CA VAL A 23 7.12 13.49 -7.86
C VAL A 23 6.00 13.37 -8.87
N SER A 24 6.36 12.93 -10.08
CA SER A 24 5.43 12.61 -11.17
C SER A 24 5.59 11.15 -11.57
N LEU A 25 4.51 10.38 -11.50
CA LEU A 25 4.48 8.98 -11.96
C LEU A 25 3.06 8.56 -12.31
N ARG A 26 2.93 7.47 -13.06
CA ARG A 26 1.64 6.86 -13.41
C ARG A 26 1.69 5.36 -13.19
N VAL A 27 0.57 4.81 -12.72
CA VAL A 27 0.37 3.37 -12.62
C VAL A 27 -0.84 3.00 -13.45
N ARG A 28 -0.70 1.99 -14.30
CA ARG A 28 -1.81 1.46 -15.11
C ARG A 28 -2.53 0.35 -14.37
N GLY A 29 -3.77 0.09 -14.76
CA GLY A 29 -4.48 -1.09 -14.26
C GLY A 29 -3.77 -2.37 -14.71
N GLY A 30 -3.47 -3.27 -13.76
CA GLY A 30 -2.72 -4.50 -14.01
C GLY A 30 -1.20 -4.36 -14.03
N GLU A 31 -0.67 -3.15 -13.75
CA GLU A 31 0.76 -2.87 -13.69
C GLU A 31 1.23 -2.83 -12.23
N ILE A 32 2.41 -3.39 -11.96
CA ILE A 32 3.15 -3.21 -10.71
C ILE A 32 4.29 -2.23 -10.95
N VAL A 33 4.16 -1.01 -10.45
CA VAL A 33 5.23 -0.02 -10.44
C VAL A 33 5.90 -0.05 -9.08
N ALA A 34 7.20 -0.33 -9.05
CA ALA A 34 7.97 -0.24 -7.81
C ALA A 34 8.59 1.15 -7.66
N VAL A 35 8.59 1.66 -6.43
CA VAL A 35 9.35 2.85 -6.01
C VAL A 35 10.48 2.37 -5.12
N ALA A 36 11.68 2.30 -5.70
CA ALA A 36 12.91 1.93 -5.03
C ALA A 36 13.54 3.14 -4.32
N GLY A 37 14.18 2.94 -3.19
CA GLY A 37 14.93 3.96 -2.49
C GLY A 37 15.33 3.50 -1.09
N VAL A 38 16.37 4.10 -0.51
CA VAL A 38 16.76 3.81 0.87
C VAL A 38 15.81 4.49 1.88
N ALA A 39 15.78 3.99 3.12
CA ALA A 39 14.97 4.56 4.19
C ALA A 39 15.17 6.08 4.32
N GLY A 40 14.06 6.81 4.40
CA GLY A 40 14.09 8.26 4.57
C GLY A 40 14.10 9.07 3.28
N ASN A 41 14.04 8.43 2.12
CA ASN A 41 13.96 9.10 0.82
C ASN A 41 12.53 9.53 0.40
N GLY A 42 11.55 9.51 1.33
CA GLY A 42 10.21 10.05 1.08
C GLY A 42 9.18 9.03 0.60
N GLN A 43 9.53 7.75 0.43
CA GLN A 43 8.58 6.71 -0.02
C GLN A 43 7.38 6.58 0.92
N ARG A 44 7.62 6.58 2.25
CA ARG A 44 6.55 6.51 3.25
C ARG A 44 5.60 7.70 3.13
N GLU A 45 6.16 8.90 3.05
CA GLU A 45 5.39 10.14 2.93
C GLU A 45 4.58 10.16 1.62
N LEU A 46 5.14 9.68 0.52
CA LEU A 46 4.45 9.52 -0.76
C LEU A 46 3.26 8.55 -0.63
N ALA A 47 3.48 7.38 -0.03
CA ALA A 47 2.42 6.39 0.20
C ALA A 47 1.29 6.94 1.09
N GLU A 48 1.64 7.62 2.19
CA GLU A 48 0.68 8.26 3.11
C GLU A 48 -0.11 9.39 2.41
N THR A 49 0.54 10.13 1.51
CA THR A 49 -0.11 11.20 0.74
C THR A 49 -1.15 10.62 -0.23
N ILE A 50 -0.81 9.56 -0.97
CA ILE A 50 -1.75 8.88 -1.86
C ILE A 50 -2.91 8.25 -1.08
N ALA A 51 -2.63 7.69 0.11
CA ALA A 51 -3.65 7.12 0.98
C ALA A 51 -4.54 8.17 1.68
N GLY A 52 -4.29 9.48 1.46
CA GLY A 52 -5.00 10.59 2.08
C GLY A 52 -4.68 10.79 3.56
N MET A 53 -3.63 10.16 4.08
CA MET A 53 -3.19 10.30 5.47
C MET A 53 -2.32 11.54 5.67
N ARG A 54 -1.82 12.11 4.59
CA ARG A 54 -1.00 13.32 4.54
C ARG A 54 -1.52 14.22 3.45
N THR A 55 -1.54 15.54 3.69
CA THR A 55 -1.96 16.53 2.70
C THR A 55 -0.78 16.83 1.76
N PRO A 56 -0.95 16.77 0.44
CA PRO A 56 0.06 17.22 -0.50
C PRO A 56 0.29 18.73 -0.32
N THR A 57 1.53 19.18 -0.46
CA THR A 57 1.90 20.61 -0.42
C THR A 57 1.95 21.21 -1.82
N ALA A 58 2.06 20.38 -2.85
CA ALA A 58 2.07 20.77 -4.26
C ALA A 58 1.58 19.62 -5.14
N GLY A 59 1.27 19.92 -6.38
CA GLY A 59 0.90 18.95 -7.41
C GLY A 59 -0.51 18.38 -7.23
N THR A 60 -0.82 17.37 -8.03
CA THR A 60 -2.13 16.72 -8.04
C THR A 60 -2.01 15.19 -8.03
N ILE A 61 -2.96 14.53 -7.37
CA ILE A 61 -3.11 13.08 -7.34
C ILE A 61 -4.46 12.74 -7.96
N ARG A 62 -4.48 11.87 -8.96
CA ARG A 62 -5.71 11.40 -9.61
C ARG A 62 -5.83 9.88 -9.56
N VAL A 63 -7.02 9.40 -9.21
CA VAL A 63 -7.38 7.98 -9.25
C VAL A 63 -8.54 7.83 -10.23
N GLU A 64 -8.35 7.02 -11.28
CA GLU A 64 -9.29 6.90 -12.41
C GLU A 64 -9.75 8.28 -12.95
N GLY A 65 -8.82 9.23 -13.07
CA GLY A 65 -9.08 10.58 -13.55
C GLY A 65 -9.77 11.50 -12.54
N ARG A 66 -10.12 11.04 -11.33
CA ARG A 66 -10.69 11.84 -10.25
C ARG A 66 -9.57 12.38 -9.38
N GLU A 67 -9.51 13.68 -9.23
CA GLU A 67 -8.56 14.35 -8.36
C GLU A 67 -8.90 14.13 -6.90
N LEU A 68 -7.90 13.74 -6.10
CA LEU A 68 -7.98 13.66 -4.63
C LEU A 68 -7.57 15.02 -4.05
N GLN A 69 -8.36 15.54 -3.12
CA GLN A 69 -8.01 16.78 -2.41
C GLN A 69 -6.88 16.56 -1.40
N GLY A 70 -6.67 15.29 -0.99
CA GLY A 70 -5.67 14.91 -0.01
C GLY A 70 -6.06 15.21 1.45
N GLY A 71 -5.33 14.60 2.39
CA GLY A 71 -5.60 14.79 3.82
C GLY A 71 -6.91 14.18 4.34
N ASP A 72 -7.66 13.44 3.53
CA ASP A 72 -8.84 12.67 3.95
C ASP A 72 -8.77 11.22 3.45
N PRO A 73 -8.43 10.27 4.34
CA PRO A 73 -8.42 8.84 3.99
C PRO A 73 -9.77 8.30 3.49
N ARG A 74 -10.89 8.93 3.85
CA ARG A 74 -12.21 8.49 3.38
C ARG A 74 -12.42 8.79 1.91
N GLU A 75 -11.87 9.91 1.42
CA GLU A 75 -11.87 10.25 0.01
C GLU A 75 -11.06 9.20 -0.77
N ALA A 76 -9.81 8.93 -0.37
CA ALA A 76 -8.96 7.93 -0.99
C ALA A 76 -9.61 6.54 -1.00
N ILE A 77 -10.18 6.08 0.13
CA ILE A 77 -10.93 4.82 0.21
C ILE A 77 -12.16 4.85 -0.72
N GLY A 78 -12.84 5.99 -0.81
CA GLY A 78 -14.04 6.18 -1.63
C GLY A 78 -13.76 6.08 -3.13
N THR A 79 -12.58 6.47 -3.57
CA THR A 79 -12.11 6.37 -4.97
C THR A 79 -11.44 5.02 -5.29
N GLY A 80 -11.32 4.12 -4.30
CA GLY A 80 -10.78 2.79 -4.52
C GLY A 80 -9.29 2.63 -4.21
N VAL A 81 -8.69 3.52 -3.44
CA VAL A 81 -7.32 3.35 -2.93
C VAL A 81 -7.31 2.38 -1.75
N ALA A 82 -6.55 1.30 -1.89
CA ALA A 82 -6.14 0.42 -0.81
C ALA A 82 -4.72 0.77 -0.36
N TYR A 83 -4.43 0.61 0.93
CA TYR A 83 -3.12 0.94 1.49
C TYR A 83 -2.66 -0.12 2.47
N ILE A 84 -1.50 -0.70 2.21
CA ILE A 84 -0.77 -1.59 3.10
C ILE A 84 0.40 -0.80 3.66
N PRO A 85 0.35 -0.38 4.94
CA PRO A 85 1.42 0.40 5.54
C PRO A 85 2.59 -0.50 5.99
N GLU A 86 3.77 0.09 6.07
CA GLU A 86 4.96 -0.52 6.64
C GLU A 86 4.77 -0.89 8.12
N ASP A 87 4.26 0.04 8.93
CA ASP A 87 3.94 -0.21 10.35
C ASP A 87 2.56 -0.87 10.47
N ARG A 88 2.56 -2.18 10.64
CA ARG A 88 1.35 -2.99 10.78
C ARG A 88 0.58 -2.71 12.06
N LEU A 89 1.31 -2.51 13.18
CA LEU A 89 0.70 -2.34 14.51
C LEU A 89 0.26 -0.90 14.78
N GLY A 90 1.07 0.09 14.39
CA GLY A 90 0.75 1.49 14.64
C GLY A 90 -0.23 2.08 13.63
N THR A 91 -0.11 1.65 12.36
CA THR A 91 -0.92 2.20 11.25
C THR A 91 -1.83 1.16 10.62
N GLY A 92 -1.36 -0.08 10.49
CA GLY A 92 -2.06 -1.12 9.74
C GLY A 92 -3.31 -1.65 10.42
N VAL A 93 -3.35 -1.78 11.73
CA VAL A 93 -4.50 -2.32 12.49
C VAL A 93 -4.81 -1.47 13.72
N ALA A 94 -6.00 -1.66 14.29
CA ALA A 94 -6.33 -1.23 15.64
C ALA A 94 -6.03 -2.39 16.62
N PRO A 95 -4.89 -2.39 17.34
CA PRO A 95 -4.36 -3.57 18.02
C PRO A 95 -5.28 -4.11 19.11
N SER A 96 -6.00 -3.23 19.80
CA SER A 96 -6.95 -3.59 20.87
C SER A 96 -8.28 -4.14 20.36
N LEU A 97 -8.61 -3.90 19.09
CA LEU A 97 -9.83 -4.40 18.48
C LEU A 97 -9.65 -5.83 17.96
N SER A 98 -10.78 -6.54 17.84
CA SER A 98 -10.80 -7.90 17.29
C SER A 98 -10.43 -7.95 15.81
N ILE A 99 -10.06 -9.13 15.32
CA ILE A 99 -9.89 -9.39 13.87
C ILE A 99 -11.15 -8.95 13.12
N ALA A 100 -12.34 -9.33 13.62
CA ALA A 100 -13.61 -9.00 13.00
C ALA A 100 -13.82 -7.48 12.86
N SER A 101 -13.41 -6.69 13.85
CA SER A 101 -13.47 -5.25 13.78
C SER A 101 -12.45 -4.67 12.80
N ASN A 102 -11.23 -5.22 12.79
CA ASN A 102 -10.16 -4.76 11.90
C ASN A 102 -10.47 -4.98 10.42
N VAL A 103 -11.04 -6.11 10.03
CA VAL A 103 -11.37 -6.38 8.62
C VAL A 103 -12.48 -5.47 8.07
N VAL A 104 -13.33 -4.89 8.92
CA VAL A 104 -14.41 -3.98 8.48
C VAL A 104 -14.12 -2.50 8.71
N LEU A 105 -12.93 -2.13 9.20
CA LEU A 105 -12.59 -0.72 9.53
C LEU A 105 -12.87 0.26 8.40
N LYS A 106 -12.65 -0.12 7.15
CA LYS A 106 -12.92 0.71 5.97
C LYS A 106 -14.35 0.64 5.47
N SER A 107 -15.08 -0.41 5.84
CA SER A 107 -16.41 -0.72 5.29
C SER A 107 -17.54 -0.76 6.35
N TYR A 108 -17.25 -0.46 7.61
CA TYR A 108 -18.22 -0.60 8.71
C TYR A 108 -19.53 0.19 8.52
N ARG A 109 -19.53 1.26 7.70
CA ARG A 109 -20.73 2.06 7.36
C ARG A 109 -21.53 1.52 6.18
N LYS A 110 -21.02 0.49 5.50
CA LYS A 110 -21.65 -0.09 4.30
C LYS A 110 -22.19 -1.50 4.60
N PRO A 111 -23.19 -1.99 3.85
CA PRO A 111 -23.55 -3.40 3.89
C PRO A 111 -22.38 -4.30 3.48
N PRO A 112 -22.20 -5.49 4.07
CA PRO A 112 -23.09 -6.15 5.06
C PRO A 112 -22.79 -5.74 6.51
N ALA A 113 -21.75 -4.91 6.78
CA ALA A 113 -21.31 -4.57 8.13
C ALA A 113 -22.33 -3.70 8.89
N SER A 114 -23.09 -2.86 8.19
CA SER A 114 -24.12 -2.03 8.80
C SER A 114 -25.45 -2.08 8.05
N ARG A 115 -26.54 -1.70 8.77
CA ARG A 115 -27.84 -1.40 8.21
C ARG A 115 -28.32 -0.08 8.82
N GLY A 116 -28.20 1.01 8.06
CA GLY A 116 -28.34 2.36 8.59
C GLY A 116 -27.30 2.63 9.69
N PRO A 117 -27.67 3.17 10.86
CA PRO A 117 -26.75 3.48 11.94
C PRO A 117 -26.33 2.24 12.76
N LEU A 118 -26.91 1.07 12.52
CA LEU A 118 -26.73 -0.11 13.35
C LEU A 118 -25.72 -1.08 12.73
N LEU A 119 -24.68 -1.44 13.50
CA LEU A 119 -23.72 -2.48 13.14
C LEU A 119 -24.37 -3.87 13.23
N GLN A 120 -24.12 -4.67 12.21
CA GLN A 120 -24.62 -6.06 12.10
C GLN A 120 -23.56 -7.04 12.60
N VAL A 121 -23.36 -7.11 13.93
CA VAL A 121 -22.27 -7.87 14.58
C VAL A 121 -22.19 -9.30 14.06
N ARG A 122 -23.32 -10.01 13.93
CA ARG A 122 -23.33 -11.39 13.41
C ARG A 122 -22.83 -11.48 11.97
N ARG A 123 -23.15 -10.50 11.12
CA ARG A 123 -22.70 -10.46 9.73
C ARG A 123 -21.22 -10.11 9.64
N ILE A 124 -20.75 -9.19 10.51
CA ILE A 124 -19.33 -8.83 10.61
C ILE A 124 -18.51 -10.07 11.00
N ARG A 125 -18.93 -10.83 12.01
CA ARG A 125 -18.24 -12.07 12.41
C ARG A 125 -18.20 -13.09 11.26
N LYS A 126 -19.32 -13.34 10.60
CA LYS A 126 -19.38 -14.27 9.46
C LYS A 126 -18.48 -13.83 8.30
N LEU A 127 -18.42 -12.52 8.01
CA LEU A 127 -17.51 -11.96 7.02
C LEU A 127 -16.04 -12.17 7.45
N ALA A 128 -15.73 -11.89 8.71
CA ALA A 128 -14.38 -12.09 9.24
C ALA A 128 -13.95 -13.56 9.19
N GLU A 129 -14.81 -14.50 9.55
CA GLU A 129 -14.55 -15.95 9.45
C GLU A 129 -14.23 -16.35 8.00
N SER A 130 -15.02 -15.87 7.03
CA SER A 130 -14.79 -16.11 5.59
C SER A 130 -13.46 -15.52 5.11
N LEU A 131 -13.12 -14.32 5.54
CA LEU A 131 -11.86 -13.65 5.19
C LEU A 131 -10.67 -14.35 5.88
N MET A 132 -10.79 -14.73 7.15
CA MET A 132 -9.76 -15.50 7.85
C MET A 132 -9.45 -16.81 7.12
N GLN A 133 -10.47 -17.52 6.67
CA GLN A 133 -10.29 -18.75 5.89
C GLN A 133 -9.62 -18.47 4.54
N ARG A 134 -10.10 -17.46 3.80
CA ARG A 134 -9.59 -17.13 2.48
C ARG A 134 -8.12 -16.69 2.49
N TYR A 135 -7.72 -15.94 3.51
CA TYR A 135 -6.36 -15.40 3.65
C TYR A 135 -5.47 -16.21 4.61
N ASP A 136 -5.93 -17.41 5.03
CA ASP A 136 -5.21 -18.29 5.97
C ASP A 136 -4.75 -17.53 7.23
N VAL A 137 -5.63 -16.71 7.82
CA VAL A 137 -5.35 -16.05 9.10
C VAL A 137 -5.50 -17.06 10.24
N ARG A 138 -4.40 -17.38 10.89
CA ARG A 138 -4.38 -18.37 11.99
C ARG A 138 -4.64 -17.70 13.32
N ALA A 139 -5.82 -17.92 13.88
CA ALA A 139 -6.24 -17.47 15.20
C ALA A 139 -7.36 -18.37 15.73
N SER A 140 -7.65 -18.32 17.04
CA SER A 140 -8.72 -19.12 17.67
C SER A 140 -10.15 -18.66 17.29
N GLY A 141 -10.28 -17.52 16.60
CA GLY A 141 -11.55 -17.02 16.08
C GLY A 141 -11.52 -15.52 15.76
N PRO A 142 -12.59 -14.98 15.19
CA PRO A 142 -12.66 -13.61 14.73
C PRO A 142 -12.68 -12.55 15.86
N ASP A 143 -12.95 -12.96 17.09
CA ASP A 143 -13.01 -12.07 18.25
C ASP A 143 -11.65 -11.84 18.93
N VAL A 144 -10.59 -12.53 18.48
CA VAL A 144 -9.24 -12.38 19.02
C VAL A 144 -8.75 -10.95 18.74
N PRO A 145 -8.22 -10.23 19.75
CA PRO A 145 -7.59 -8.93 19.55
C PRO A 145 -6.40 -9.03 18.58
N ALA A 146 -6.29 -8.06 17.65
CA ALA A 146 -5.24 -8.08 16.63
C ALA A 146 -3.82 -8.13 17.21
N ARG A 147 -3.59 -7.47 18.36
CA ARG A 147 -2.29 -7.50 19.07
C ARG A 147 -1.79 -8.89 19.47
N ASN A 148 -2.68 -9.89 19.53
CA ASN A 148 -2.34 -11.25 19.91
C ASN A 148 -1.89 -12.12 18.71
N LEU A 149 -1.88 -11.54 17.50
CA LEU A 149 -1.45 -12.20 16.28
C LEU A 149 0.06 -12.08 16.07
N SER A 150 0.66 -13.08 15.42
CA SER A 150 2.01 -12.93 14.86
C SER A 150 2.05 -11.90 13.73
N GLY A 151 3.24 -11.37 13.43
CA GLY A 151 3.42 -10.39 12.35
C GLY A 151 2.87 -10.86 11.01
N GLY A 152 3.09 -12.11 10.64
CA GLY A 152 2.54 -12.70 9.41
C GLY A 152 1.01 -12.80 9.42
N ASN A 153 0.39 -13.14 10.54
CA ASN A 153 -1.09 -13.14 10.63
C ASN A 153 -1.67 -11.73 10.66
N LEU A 154 -0.98 -10.75 11.25
CA LEU A 154 -1.36 -9.34 11.16
C LEU A 154 -1.35 -8.87 9.70
N GLN A 155 -0.30 -9.21 8.94
CA GLN A 155 -0.22 -8.88 7.52
C GLN A 155 -1.38 -9.47 6.73
N LYS A 156 -1.72 -10.73 6.98
CA LYS A 156 -2.88 -11.39 6.36
C LYS A 156 -4.21 -10.70 6.69
N VAL A 157 -4.38 -10.16 7.91
CA VAL A 157 -5.57 -9.37 8.29
C VAL A 157 -5.61 -8.05 7.51
N VAL A 158 -4.48 -7.37 7.37
CA VAL A 158 -4.39 -6.13 6.55
C VAL A 158 -4.73 -6.45 5.10
N LEU A 159 -4.10 -7.45 4.50
CA LEU A 159 -4.40 -7.91 3.14
C LEU A 159 -5.88 -8.23 2.96
N ALA A 160 -6.46 -9.03 3.87
CA ALA A 160 -7.86 -9.40 3.83
C ALA A 160 -8.79 -8.17 3.81
N ARG A 161 -8.49 -7.15 4.61
CA ARG A 161 -9.23 -5.89 4.64
C ARG A 161 -9.09 -5.13 3.33
N GLU A 162 -7.86 -4.92 2.87
CA GLU A 162 -7.57 -4.08 1.71
C GLU A 162 -8.16 -4.67 0.42
N PHE A 163 -8.01 -5.96 0.21
CA PHE A 163 -8.54 -6.63 -0.98
C PHE A 163 -10.07 -6.86 -0.93
N SER A 164 -10.70 -6.88 0.26
CA SER A 164 -12.15 -7.02 0.37
C SER A 164 -12.92 -5.83 -0.22
N GLY A 165 -12.28 -4.65 -0.30
CA GLY A 165 -12.82 -3.41 -0.81
C GLY A 165 -12.91 -3.32 -2.34
N LYS A 166 -12.39 -4.30 -3.08
CA LYS A 166 -12.23 -4.26 -4.55
C LYS A 166 -11.49 -2.98 -5.00
N PRO A 167 -10.25 -2.81 -4.59
CA PRO A 167 -9.48 -1.60 -4.91
C PRO A 167 -9.25 -1.47 -6.42
N VAL A 168 -9.06 -0.23 -6.87
CA VAL A 168 -8.58 0.13 -8.20
C VAL A 168 -7.07 0.30 -8.18
N VAL A 169 -6.57 0.84 -7.06
CA VAL A 169 -5.15 1.06 -6.79
C VAL A 169 -4.79 0.47 -5.44
N LEU A 170 -3.69 -0.24 -5.39
CA LEU A 170 -3.08 -0.76 -4.18
C LEU A 170 -1.72 -0.09 -3.97
N VAL A 171 -1.58 0.67 -2.89
CA VAL A 171 -0.32 1.23 -2.43
C VAL A 171 0.22 0.32 -1.34
N ALA A 172 1.38 -0.30 -1.57
CA ALA A 172 2.00 -1.25 -0.65
C ALA A 172 3.38 -0.74 -0.21
N ALA A 173 3.48 -0.27 1.03
CA ALA A 173 4.71 0.25 1.60
C ALA A 173 5.40 -0.85 2.42
N SER A 174 6.56 -1.31 1.97
CA SER A 174 7.38 -2.38 2.57
C SER A 174 6.54 -3.58 3.06
N PRO A 175 5.70 -4.17 2.19
CA PRO A 175 4.64 -5.09 2.61
C PRO A 175 5.18 -6.40 3.20
N THR A 176 6.42 -6.75 2.90
CA THR A 176 7.09 -7.99 3.36
C THR A 176 8.02 -7.78 4.53
N ARG A 177 8.29 -6.55 4.93
CA ARG A 177 9.27 -6.22 5.99
C ARG A 177 9.02 -7.04 7.27
N GLY A 178 10.06 -7.76 7.72
CA GLY A 178 10.01 -8.56 8.94
C GLY A 178 9.09 -9.78 8.87
N LEU A 179 8.81 -10.29 7.69
CA LEU A 179 8.18 -11.59 7.47
C LEU A 179 9.24 -12.66 7.24
N ASP A 180 8.88 -13.91 7.51
CA ASP A 180 9.65 -15.07 7.08
C ASP A 180 9.46 -15.33 5.57
N VAL A 181 10.27 -16.21 4.99
CA VAL A 181 10.24 -16.50 3.55
C VAL A 181 8.85 -16.92 3.07
N ALA A 182 8.16 -17.78 3.84
CA ALA A 182 6.81 -18.21 3.47
C ALA A 182 5.80 -17.06 3.51
N GLY A 183 5.95 -16.12 4.45
CA GLY A 183 5.15 -14.91 4.53
C GLY A 183 5.38 -13.97 3.37
N ILE A 184 6.64 -13.82 2.93
CA ILE A 184 7.01 -13.02 1.75
C ILE A 184 6.34 -13.58 0.49
N GLU A 185 6.47 -14.89 0.23
CA GLU A 185 5.86 -15.54 -0.93
C GLU A 185 4.33 -15.35 -0.97
N VAL A 186 3.67 -15.42 0.19
CA VAL A 186 2.23 -15.19 0.29
C VAL A 186 1.87 -13.75 -0.08
N VAL A 187 2.61 -12.75 0.41
CA VAL A 187 2.39 -11.35 0.06
C VAL A 187 2.61 -11.13 -1.42
N HIS A 188 3.73 -11.64 -1.97
CA HIS A 188 4.04 -11.54 -3.41
C HIS A 188 2.92 -12.13 -4.27
N ALA A 189 2.41 -13.31 -3.90
CA ALA A 189 1.30 -13.93 -4.62
C ALA A 189 0.04 -13.03 -4.62
N TYR A 190 -0.28 -12.38 -3.51
CA TYR A 190 -1.43 -11.46 -3.45
C TYR A 190 -1.23 -10.19 -4.26
N LEU A 191 -0.01 -9.63 -4.32
CA LEU A 191 0.28 -8.45 -5.14
C LEU A 191 0.14 -8.78 -6.63
N ARG A 192 0.69 -9.93 -7.07
CA ARG A 192 0.52 -10.42 -8.45
C ARG A 192 -0.96 -10.69 -8.77
N GLU A 193 -1.68 -11.41 -7.89
CA GLU A 193 -3.12 -11.67 -8.06
C GLU A 193 -3.93 -10.38 -8.19
N ALA A 194 -3.53 -9.30 -7.49
CA ALA A 194 -4.17 -8.00 -7.62
C ALA A 194 -3.94 -7.41 -9.02
N ALA A 195 -2.70 -7.40 -9.50
CA ALA A 195 -2.35 -6.93 -10.84
C ALA A 195 -3.06 -7.75 -11.93
N ASP A 196 -3.06 -9.08 -11.84
CA ASP A 196 -3.77 -9.97 -12.76
C ASP A 196 -5.28 -9.67 -12.85
N ARG A 197 -5.86 -9.11 -11.79
CA ARG A 197 -7.27 -8.68 -11.76
C ARG A 197 -7.49 -7.25 -12.24
N GLY A 198 -6.45 -6.58 -12.73
CA GLY A 198 -6.51 -5.23 -13.26
C GLY A 198 -6.32 -4.12 -12.23
N VAL A 199 -5.94 -4.44 -10.98
CA VAL A 199 -5.59 -3.44 -9.97
C VAL A 199 -4.21 -2.88 -10.30
N GLY A 200 -4.05 -1.54 -10.30
CA GLY A 200 -2.72 -0.95 -10.36
C GLY A 200 -2.02 -1.03 -9.00
N VAL A 201 -0.80 -1.53 -8.98
CA VAL A 201 -0.04 -1.69 -7.75
C VAL A 201 1.13 -0.72 -7.73
N LEU A 202 1.20 0.11 -6.69
CA LEU A 202 2.38 0.91 -6.36
C LEU A 202 3.08 0.25 -5.18
N LEU A 203 4.20 -0.42 -5.44
CA LEU A 203 5.04 -1.08 -4.45
C LEU A 203 6.17 -0.15 -4.04
N LEU A 204 6.22 0.25 -2.77
CA LEU A 204 7.34 1.03 -2.24
C LEU A 204 8.19 0.09 -1.38
N SER A 205 9.43 -0.13 -1.76
CA SER A 205 10.33 -1.07 -1.10
C SER A 205 11.79 -0.60 -1.12
N GLU A 206 12.54 -1.04 -0.11
CA GLU A 206 14.00 -0.90 -0.01
C GLU A 206 14.70 -2.18 -0.50
N ASP A 207 13.94 -3.27 -0.65
CA ASP A 207 14.44 -4.59 -1.01
C ASP A 207 14.44 -4.75 -2.54
N LEU A 208 15.65 -4.72 -3.13
CA LEU A 208 15.83 -4.85 -4.58
C LEU A 208 15.41 -6.22 -5.11
N ASP A 209 15.56 -7.29 -4.31
CA ASP A 209 15.10 -8.63 -4.71
C ASP A 209 13.57 -8.68 -4.82
N GLU A 210 12.86 -8.06 -3.86
CA GLU A 210 11.40 -7.91 -3.93
C GLU A 210 10.97 -7.09 -5.15
N ILE A 211 11.64 -5.96 -5.41
CA ILE A 211 11.36 -5.06 -6.51
C ILE A 211 11.53 -5.78 -7.85
N LEU A 212 12.68 -6.40 -8.08
CA LEU A 212 12.99 -7.11 -9.32
C LEU A 212 12.11 -8.35 -9.54
N ALA A 213 11.66 -8.98 -8.45
CA ALA A 213 10.77 -10.14 -8.55
C ALA A 213 9.33 -9.78 -8.92
N LEU A 214 8.87 -8.55 -8.67
CA LEU A 214 7.46 -8.19 -8.77
C LEU A 214 7.14 -7.12 -9.80
N ALA A 215 8.05 -6.15 -9.99
CA ALA A 215 7.74 -4.95 -10.75
C ALA A 215 7.76 -5.19 -12.26
N ASP A 216 6.89 -4.48 -12.97
CA ASP A 216 6.99 -4.28 -14.42
C ASP A 216 7.90 -3.07 -14.73
N ARG A 217 7.87 -2.06 -13.86
CA ARG A 217 8.61 -0.81 -14.00
C ARG A 217 9.07 -0.30 -12.63
N ILE A 218 10.26 0.29 -12.60
CA ILE A 218 10.92 0.73 -11.37
C ILE A 218 11.18 2.23 -11.45
N VAL A 219 10.69 2.98 -10.48
CA VAL A 219 10.99 4.39 -10.25
C VAL A 219 11.93 4.47 -9.06
N VAL A 220 13.07 5.13 -9.19
CA VAL A 220 14.01 5.28 -8.08
C VAL A 220 13.83 6.65 -7.45
N MET A 221 13.66 6.69 -6.13
CA MET A 221 13.61 7.92 -5.35
C MET A 221 14.90 8.15 -4.58
N TYR A 222 15.41 9.39 -4.68
CA TYR A 222 16.52 9.88 -3.90
C TYR A 222 16.23 11.28 -3.36
N GLU A 223 16.45 11.53 -2.08
CA GLU A 223 16.18 12.82 -1.39
C GLU A 223 14.81 13.43 -1.67
N GLY A 224 13.80 12.60 -1.81
CA GLY A 224 12.40 12.99 -2.02
C GLY A 224 12.02 13.24 -3.47
N ALA A 225 12.92 13.13 -4.42
CA ALA A 225 12.67 13.32 -5.85
C ALA A 225 12.87 12.02 -6.63
N VAL A 226 12.35 11.96 -7.85
CA VAL A 226 12.61 10.86 -8.78
C VAL A 226 14.02 11.03 -9.35
N ALA A 227 14.90 10.07 -9.08
CA ALA A 227 16.28 10.02 -9.60
C ALA A 227 16.36 9.33 -10.96
N GLY A 228 15.44 8.44 -11.27
CA GLY A 228 15.39 7.75 -12.56
C GLY A 228 14.26 6.73 -12.63
N GLU A 229 14.04 6.22 -13.85
CA GLU A 229 13.04 5.19 -14.13
C GLU A 229 13.68 4.09 -14.99
N ARG A 230 13.33 2.82 -14.73
CA ARG A 230 13.85 1.64 -15.42
C ARG A 230 12.73 0.66 -15.70
N ASP A 231 12.89 -0.05 -16.79
CA ASP A 231 12.12 -1.27 -17.06
C ASP A 231 12.68 -2.40 -16.18
N ALA A 232 11.82 -3.13 -15.48
CA ALA A 232 12.28 -4.16 -14.55
C ALA A 232 12.95 -5.34 -15.25
N GLU A 233 12.61 -5.62 -16.51
CA GLU A 233 13.25 -6.71 -17.30
C GLU A 233 14.72 -6.44 -17.59
N THR A 234 15.13 -5.16 -17.67
CA THR A 234 16.48 -4.75 -18.05
C THR A 234 17.27 -4.15 -16.91
N ALA A 235 16.63 -3.78 -15.81
CA ALA A 235 17.28 -3.15 -14.66
C ALA A 235 18.23 -4.10 -13.94
N THR A 236 19.38 -3.59 -13.53
CA THR A 236 20.35 -4.32 -12.71
C THR A 236 20.40 -3.79 -11.29
N VAL A 237 20.82 -4.65 -10.34
CA VAL A 237 20.98 -4.26 -8.93
C VAL A 237 21.98 -3.12 -8.79
N GLU A 238 23.05 -3.13 -9.59
CA GLU A 238 24.12 -2.13 -9.59
C GLU A 238 23.60 -0.77 -10.03
N GLU A 239 22.82 -0.70 -11.12
CA GLU A 239 22.22 0.54 -11.62
C GLU A 239 21.22 1.13 -10.63
N LEU A 240 20.32 0.29 -10.10
CA LEU A 240 19.35 0.71 -9.09
C LEU A 240 20.04 1.20 -7.83
N GLY A 241 21.07 0.47 -7.36
CA GLY A 241 21.86 0.86 -6.21
C GLY A 241 22.59 2.19 -6.40
N LEU A 242 23.13 2.46 -7.60
CA LEU A 242 23.77 3.74 -7.93
C LEU A 242 22.75 4.89 -7.87
N LEU A 243 21.59 4.76 -8.50
CA LEU A 243 20.53 5.76 -8.47
C LEU A 243 20.00 6.00 -7.05
N MET A 244 19.83 4.93 -6.25
CA MET A 244 19.41 5.03 -4.84
C MET A 244 20.42 5.75 -3.95
N ALA A 245 21.70 5.78 -4.36
CA ALA A 245 22.79 6.53 -3.69
C ALA A 245 22.97 7.95 -4.23
N GLY A 246 22.16 8.41 -5.18
CA GLY A 246 22.26 9.73 -5.80
C GLY A 246 23.36 9.84 -6.84
N GLY A 247 23.84 8.72 -7.36
CA GLY A 247 24.77 8.69 -8.46
C GLY A 247 24.09 9.07 -9.78
N GLU A 248 24.71 9.92 -10.58
CA GLU A 248 24.30 10.20 -11.95
C GLU A 248 24.77 9.09 -12.89
N GLU A 249 24.00 8.82 -13.96
CA GLU A 249 24.46 7.95 -15.03
C GLU A 249 25.71 8.56 -15.68
N THR A 250 26.83 7.84 -15.60
CA THR A 250 27.96 8.12 -16.51
C THR A 250 27.55 7.65 -17.89
N HIS A 251 27.20 8.60 -18.76
CA HIS A 251 26.96 8.37 -20.20
C HIS A 251 28.22 7.90 -20.91
#